data_32d4e936f6e57f983e429ff67cfaa90c
#
_entry.id   32d4e936f6e57f983e429ff67cfaa90c
#
_cell.length_a   1.000
_cell.length_b   1.000
_cell.length_c   1.000
_cell.angle_alpha   90.00
_cell.angle_beta   90.00
_cell.angle_gamma   90.00
#
_symmetry.space_group_name_H-M   'P 1'
#
loop_
_entity.id
_entity.type
_entity.pdbx_description
1 polymer ?
#
loop_
_entity_poly.entity_id
_entity_poly.type
_entity_poly.pdbx_seq_one_letter_code
_entity_poly.pdbx_strand_id
1 'polypeptide(L)'
;MTRSFFAVTLLALGFAAVSPLSRAAANDSTSFNLVKSAGAASCLKSTARGRVSISDLGQVQNMHVEVFSLPSNTQFTLFVTNTPNAPFTPAFYEGDLTTDSRGNGVVDVTGIFSDETFILNPGTPAVPTGLQHLGLWFADPTQAGNVGCPDNATPFDGDHQAGIQVLNTSNFPDDKGPLGRIK
;
A
#
# COMPACT_ATOMS: atom_id res chain seq x y z
N MET A 1 -29.33 -54.79 -66.37
CA MET A 1 -28.43 -54.89 -65.17
C MET A 1 -27.89 -53.48 -64.90
N THR A 2 -28.52 -52.77 -64.02
CA THR A 2 -28.24 -51.34 -63.71
C THR A 2 -27.58 -51.29 -62.32
N ARG A 3 -26.32 -50.89 -62.23
CA ARG A 3 -25.60 -50.72 -60.98
C ARG A 3 -25.70 -49.27 -60.52
N SER A 4 -26.39 -49.03 -59.41
CA SER A 4 -26.43 -47.74 -58.71
C SER A 4 -25.18 -47.57 -57.83
N PHE A 5 -24.46 -46.48 -58.04
CA PHE A 5 -23.38 -46.07 -57.16
C PHE A 5 -23.95 -45.08 -56.11
N PHE A 6 -23.84 -45.43 -54.84
CA PHE A 6 -24.15 -44.51 -53.72
C PHE A 6 -22.86 -43.71 -53.45
N ALA A 7 -22.94 -42.40 -53.59
CA ALA A 7 -21.91 -41.50 -53.14
C ALA A 7 -22.11 -41.19 -51.65
N VAL A 8 -21.12 -41.52 -50.83
CA VAL A 8 -21.09 -41.17 -49.42
C VAL A 8 -20.35 -39.81 -49.29
N THR A 9 -21.08 -38.77 -48.93
CA THR A 9 -20.51 -37.45 -48.65
C THR A 9 -20.08 -37.42 -47.19
N LEU A 10 -18.78 -37.37 -46.94
CA LEU A 10 -18.21 -37.14 -45.61
C LEU A 10 -18.33 -35.63 -45.26
N LEU A 11 -19.11 -35.33 -44.24
CA LEU A 11 -19.17 -33.98 -43.67
C LEU A 11 -18.05 -33.85 -42.64
N ALA A 12 -16.99 -33.06 -42.95
CA ALA A 12 -15.91 -32.73 -42.02
C ALA A 12 -16.39 -31.62 -41.07
N LEU A 13 -16.67 -31.96 -39.79
CA LEU A 13 -16.87 -30.97 -38.74
C LEU A 13 -15.53 -30.37 -38.38
N GLY A 14 -15.32 -29.10 -38.77
CA GLY A 14 -14.19 -28.30 -38.31
C GLY A 14 -14.39 -27.87 -36.87
N PHE A 15 -13.60 -28.41 -35.94
CA PHE A 15 -13.48 -27.88 -34.59
C PHE A 15 -12.66 -26.61 -34.65
N ALA A 16 -13.31 -25.44 -34.48
CA ALA A 16 -12.62 -24.19 -34.23
C ALA A 16 -12.02 -24.23 -32.79
N ALA A 17 -10.69 -24.38 -32.73
CA ALA A 17 -9.98 -24.23 -31.45
C ALA A 17 -10.10 -22.79 -30.95
N VAL A 18 -10.93 -22.57 -29.94
CA VAL A 18 -10.97 -21.29 -29.20
C VAL A 18 -9.72 -21.25 -28.34
N SER A 19 -8.70 -20.53 -28.81
CA SER A 19 -7.52 -20.22 -27.98
C SER A 19 -7.97 -19.38 -26.79
N PRO A 20 -7.65 -19.76 -25.54
CA PRO A 20 -7.89 -18.90 -24.41
C PRO A 20 -7.04 -17.64 -24.59
N LEU A 21 -7.67 -16.48 -24.63
CA LEU A 21 -6.99 -15.18 -24.52
C LEU A 21 -6.29 -15.17 -23.17
N SER A 22 -4.99 -15.43 -23.16
CA SER A 22 -4.15 -15.15 -21.98
C SER A 22 -4.24 -13.65 -21.73
N ARG A 23 -5.06 -13.26 -20.75
CA ARG A 23 -5.03 -11.91 -20.20
C ARG A 23 -3.63 -11.78 -19.61
N ALA A 24 -2.80 -10.91 -20.20
CA ALA A 24 -1.55 -10.51 -19.56
C ALA A 24 -1.93 -10.03 -18.17
N ALA A 25 -1.40 -10.69 -17.14
CA ALA A 25 -1.57 -10.22 -15.77
C ALA A 25 -1.04 -8.79 -15.72
N ALA A 26 -1.88 -7.83 -15.35
CA ALA A 26 -1.43 -6.51 -14.99
C ALA A 26 -0.37 -6.71 -13.91
N ASN A 27 0.72 -5.94 -13.96
CA ASN A 27 1.81 -6.10 -13.01
C ASN A 27 1.40 -5.39 -11.71
N ASP A 28 0.52 -6.02 -10.92
CA ASP A 28 -0.05 -5.50 -9.68
C ASP A 28 0.95 -5.60 -8.52
N SER A 29 2.24 -5.65 -8.84
CA SER A 29 3.32 -5.67 -7.87
C SER A 29 4.24 -4.46 -8.06
N THR A 30 4.65 -3.87 -6.95
CA THR A 30 5.59 -2.74 -6.93
C THR A 30 6.44 -2.74 -5.68
N SER A 31 7.54 -1.99 -5.70
CA SER A 31 8.31 -1.71 -4.49
C SER A 31 8.77 -0.25 -4.48
N PHE A 32 8.80 0.36 -3.30
CA PHE A 32 9.24 1.73 -3.10
C PHE A 32 9.78 1.94 -1.69
N ASN A 33 10.43 3.09 -1.46
CA ASN A 33 10.99 3.43 -0.16
C ASN A 33 10.12 4.45 0.57
N LEU A 34 10.07 4.32 1.91
CA LEU A 34 9.67 5.37 2.82
C LEU A 34 10.92 6.16 3.24
N VAL A 35 10.80 7.47 3.23
CA VAL A 35 11.85 8.40 3.68
C VAL A 35 11.48 9.03 5.02
N LYS A 36 12.45 9.59 5.73
CA LYS A 36 12.17 10.29 6.99
C LYS A 36 11.23 11.47 6.74
N SER A 37 10.20 11.59 7.58
CA SER A 37 9.37 12.79 7.56
C SER A 37 10.16 14.01 8.04
N ALA A 38 9.80 15.19 7.55
CA ALA A 38 10.47 16.43 7.92
C ALA A 38 10.43 16.69 9.45
N GLY A 39 9.29 16.37 10.10
CA GLY A 39 9.10 16.56 11.55
C GLY A 39 9.98 15.66 12.41
N ALA A 40 10.41 14.51 11.92
CA ALA A 40 11.25 13.56 12.65
C ALA A 40 12.72 13.55 12.17
N ALA A 41 13.07 14.38 11.21
CA ALA A 41 14.39 14.35 10.57
C ALA A 41 15.55 14.61 11.54
N SER A 42 15.33 15.44 12.55
CA SER A 42 16.36 15.84 13.53
C SER A 42 16.59 14.83 14.67
N CYS A 43 15.57 13.99 14.99
CA CYS A 43 15.62 13.06 16.11
C CYS A 43 15.87 11.60 15.68
N LEU A 44 15.63 11.27 14.41
CA LEU A 44 15.92 9.95 13.89
C LEU A 44 17.35 9.84 13.34
N LYS A 45 17.91 8.62 13.42
CA LYS A 45 19.20 8.30 12.80
C LYS A 45 19.17 8.64 11.30
N SER A 46 20.33 9.03 10.74
CA SER A 46 20.48 9.31 9.31
C SER A 46 20.13 8.10 8.42
N THR A 47 20.29 6.88 8.97
CA THR A 47 20.01 5.60 8.30
C THR A 47 18.57 5.14 8.43
N ALA A 48 17.72 5.86 9.17
CA ALA A 48 16.30 5.54 9.33
C ALA A 48 15.58 5.57 7.98
N ARG A 49 14.90 4.48 7.63
CA ARG A 49 14.20 4.30 6.36
C ARG A 49 13.18 3.18 6.44
N GLY A 50 12.29 3.11 5.45
CA GLY A 50 11.43 1.96 5.21
C GLY A 50 11.50 1.50 3.77
N ARG A 51 11.12 0.26 3.55
CA ARG A 51 10.90 -0.34 2.24
C ARG A 51 9.52 -0.97 2.21
N VAL A 52 8.79 -0.75 1.15
CA VAL A 52 7.48 -1.35 0.91
C VAL A 52 7.57 -2.21 -0.32
N SER A 53 7.00 -3.41 -0.26
CA SER A 53 6.79 -4.28 -1.41
C SER A 53 5.31 -4.67 -1.43
N ILE A 54 4.66 -4.47 -2.57
CA ILE A 54 3.26 -4.85 -2.77
C ILE A 54 3.25 -5.96 -3.81
N SER A 55 2.57 -7.05 -3.50
CA SER A 55 2.42 -8.21 -4.36
C SER A 55 0.95 -8.56 -4.56
N ASP A 56 0.63 -8.95 -5.79
CA ASP A 56 -0.70 -9.39 -6.16
C ASP A 56 -1.04 -10.77 -5.55
N LEU A 57 -2.23 -10.89 -4.98
CA LEU A 57 -2.84 -12.13 -4.50
C LEU A 57 -4.11 -12.50 -5.31
N GLY A 58 -4.35 -11.82 -6.43
CA GLY A 58 -5.46 -12.03 -7.36
C GLY A 58 -6.60 -11.04 -7.15
N GLN A 59 -7.32 -11.07 -6.05
CA GLN A 59 -8.43 -10.15 -5.76
C GLN A 59 -8.03 -9.01 -4.81
N VAL A 60 -6.92 -9.18 -4.13
CA VAL A 60 -6.34 -8.23 -3.17
C VAL A 60 -4.83 -8.27 -3.31
N GLN A 61 -4.13 -7.34 -2.65
CA GLN A 61 -2.67 -7.29 -2.57
C GLN A 61 -2.20 -7.58 -1.15
N ASN A 62 -0.97 -8.06 -1.02
CA ASN A 62 -0.22 -8.04 0.23
C ASN A 62 0.77 -6.87 0.19
N MET A 63 0.71 -6.01 1.19
CA MET A 63 1.70 -4.97 1.46
C MET A 63 2.63 -5.45 2.56
N HIS A 64 3.89 -5.65 2.21
CA HIS A 64 4.98 -5.97 3.13
C HIS A 64 5.81 -4.72 3.38
N VAL A 65 5.84 -4.25 4.62
CA VAL A 65 6.57 -3.05 5.05
C VAL A 65 7.69 -3.44 5.99
N GLU A 66 8.91 -3.13 5.61
CA GLU A 66 10.11 -3.29 6.43
C GLU A 66 10.61 -1.91 6.86
N VAL A 67 10.98 -1.75 8.13
CA VAL A 67 11.62 -0.53 8.63
C VAL A 67 12.98 -0.84 9.24
N PHE A 68 13.88 0.12 9.13
CA PHE A 68 15.27 -0.03 9.54
C PHE A 68 15.77 1.20 10.28
N SER A 69 16.55 0.96 11.34
CA SER A 69 17.24 2.01 12.12
C SER A 69 16.30 3.02 12.78
N LEU A 70 15.05 2.66 13.01
CA LEU A 70 14.12 3.41 13.85
C LEU A 70 14.48 3.25 15.34
N PRO A 71 13.86 3.99 16.27
CA PRO A 71 13.97 3.73 17.69
C PRO A 71 13.69 2.25 18.02
N SER A 72 14.50 1.66 18.91
CA SER A 72 14.41 0.25 19.28
C SER A 72 13.26 -0.01 20.25
N ASN A 73 12.65 -1.20 20.17
CA ASN A 73 11.56 -1.64 21.04
C ASN A 73 10.41 -0.62 21.13
N THR A 74 10.08 -0.02 19.98
CA THR A 74 9.12 1.07 19.85
C THR A 74 8.00 0.64 18.91
N GLN A 75 6.77 0.97 19.27
CA GLN A 75 5.59 0.69 18.47
C GLN A 75 5.29 1.85 17.51
N PHE A 76 4.90 1.51 16.30
CA PHE A 76 4.54 2.44 15.22
C PHE A 76 3.26 2.01 14.56
N THR A 77 2.50 2.99 14.06
CA THR A 77 1.23 2.79 13.37
C THR A 77 1.37 3.20 11.91
N LEU A 78 0.90 2.35 11.00
CA LEU A 78 0.93 2.55 9.56
C LEU A 78 -0.43 3.05 9.06
N PHE A 79 -0.39 4.07 8.21
CA PHE A 79 -1.58 4.61 7.53
C PHE A 79 -1.35 4.72 6.02
N VAL A 80 -2.43 4.52 5.24
CA VAL A 80 -2.54 5.13 3.91
C VAL A 80 -3.14 6.52 4.06
N THR A 81 -2.66 7.46 3.23
CA THR A 81 -3.05 8.87 3.31
C THR A 81 -3.28 9.44 1.92
N ASN A 82 -4.03 10.53 1.84
CA ASN A 82 -4.21 11.26 0.59
C ASN A 82 -2.91 11.97 0.17
N THR A 83 -2.22 12.59 1.12
CA THR A 83 -0.95 13.30 0.91
C THR A 83 0.13 12.77 1.87
N PRO A 84 1.42 12.81 1.50
CA PRO A 84 2.50 12.30 2.35
C PRO A 84 2.80 13.20 3.56
N ASN A 85 2.44 14.47 3.48
CA ASN A 85 2.65 15.49 4.51
C ASN A 85 1.31 16.06 4.99
N ALA A 86 1.30 16.78 6.12
CA ALA A 86 0.12 17.44 6.64
C ALA A 86 -0.50 18.46 5.63
N PRO A 87 -1.83 18.56 5.54
CA PRO A 87 -2.82 17.78 6.26
C PRO A 87 -2.92 16.36 5.70
N PHE A 88 -2.89 15.35 6.58
CA PHE A 88 -2.86 13.93 6.15
C PHE A 88 -4.24 13.39 5.74
N THR A 89 -5.28 14.15 5.96
CA THR A 89 -6.66 13.70 5.73
C THR A 89 -7.12 13.85 4.29
N PRO A 90 -7.87 12.88 3.79
CA PRO A 90 -8.28 11.66 4.49
C PRO A 90 -7.14 10.67 4.69
N ALA A 91 -7.26 9.85 5.73
CA ALA A 91 -6.31 8.81 6.06
C ALA A 91 -7.03 7.54 6.52
N PHE A 92 -6.39 6.40 6.39
CA PHE A 92 -6.93 5.11 6.78
C PHE A 92 -5.86 4.30 7.52
N TYR A 93 -6.21 3.74 8.69
CA TYR A 93 -5.35 2.88 9.49
C TYR A 93 -5.16 1.52 8.82
N GLU A 94 -3.90 1.06 8.75
CA GLU A 94 -3.55 -0.21 8.13
C GLU A 94 -3.03 -1.25 9.13
N GLY A 95 -2.32 -0.84 10.16
CA GLY A 95 -1.79 -1.76 11.15
C GLY A 95 -0.64 -1.19 11.95
N ASP A 96 -0.19 -1.98 12.91
CA ASP A 96 0.91 -1.64 13.80
C ASP A 96 2.13 -2.51 13.51
N LEU A 97 3.30 -1.96 13.79
CA LEU A 97 4.53 -2.72 13.86
C LEU A 97 5.33 -2.32 15.10
N THR A 98 6.08 -3.27 15.63
CA THR A 98 7.02 -3.03 16.73
C THR A 98 8.44 -3.31 16.26
N THR A 99 9.36 -2.41 16.54
CA THR A 99 10.78 -2.60 16.22
C THR A 99 11.47 -3.48 17.24
N ASP A 100 12.45 -4.23 16.77
CA ASP A 100 13.37 -5.02 17.61
C ASP A 100 14.39 -4.13 18.34
N SER A 101 15.32 -4.76 19.09
CA SER A 101 16.40 -4.07 19.79
C SER A 101 17.39 -3.34 18.87
N ARG A 102 17.35 -3.60 17.57
CA ARG A 102 18.19 -2.94 16.56
C ARG A 102 17.44 -1.80 15.83
N GLY A 103 16.14 -1.66 16.08
CA GLY A 103 15.26 -0.69 15.43
C GLY A 103 14.78 -1.17 14.06
N ASN A 104 14.69 -2.48 13.84
CA ASN A 104 14.07 -3.04 12.63
C ASN A 104 12.70 -3.61 12.97
N GLY A 105 11.77 -3.50 12.06
CA GLY A 105 10.42 -4.02 12.23
C GLY A 105 9.78 -4.37 10.89
N VAL A 106 8.74 -5.19 10.95
CA VAL A 106 7.99 -5.66 9.77
C VAL A 106 6.51 -5.67 10.09
N VAL A 107 5.70 -5.31 9.11
CA VAL A 107 4.26 -5.57 9.11
C VAL A 107 3.81 -6.03 7.73
N ASP A 108 2.90 -7.00 7.70
CA ASP A 108 2.22 -7.49 6.50
C ASP A 108 0.74 -7.16 6.61
N VAL A 109 0.22 -6.51 5.59
CA VAL A 109 -1.21 -6.14 5.51
C VAL A 109 -1.79 -6.66 4.21
N THR A 110 -2.96 -7.25 4.26
CA THR A 110 -3.70 -7.69 3.08
C THR A 110 -4.88 -6.75 2.85
N GLY A 111 -4.95 -6.15 1.67
CA GLY A 111 -5.98 -5.17 1.34
C GLY A 111 -5.99 -4.82 -0.14
N ILE A 112 -6.53 -3.67 -0.48
CA ILE A 112 -6.49 -3.08 -1.83
C ILE A 112 -5.50 -1.91 -1.79
N PHE A 113 -4.36 -2.07 -2.45
CA PHE A 113 -3.26 -1.09 -2.47
C PHE A 113 -2.91 -0.69 -3.90
N SER A 114 -3.88 -0.11 -4.60
CA SER A 114 -3.80 0.24 -6.01
C SER A 114 -4.39 1.63 -6.27
N ASP A 115 -4.55 2.01 -7.52
CA ASP A 115 -5.28 3.21 -7.92
C ASP A 115 -6.78 3.16 -7.52
N GLU A 116 -7.29 2.00 -7.14
CA GLU A 116 -8.63 1.81 -6.59
C GLU A 116 -8.71 2.04 -5.06
N THR A 117 -7.60 2.35 -4.40
CA THR A 117 -7.61 2.71 -2.97
C THR A 117 -8.13 4.13 -2.80
N PHE A 118 -9.39 4.26 -2.42
CA PHE A 118 -10.03 5.56 -2.25
C PHE A 118 -11.09 5.53 -1.14
N ILE A 119 -11.47 6.70 -0.65
CA ILE A 119 -12.66 6.90 0.16
C ILE A 119 -13.67 7.77 -0.57
N LEU A 120 -14.95 7.61 -0.28
CA LEU A 120 -16.00 8.51 -0.71
C LEU A 120 -16.20 9.59 0.35
N ASN A 121 -15.79 10.80 0.05
CA ASN A 121 -16.11 11.94 0.90
C ASN A 121 -17.62 12.19 0.89
N PRO A 122 -18.26 12.37 2.05
CA PRO A 122 -19.68 12.67 2.13
C PRO A 122 -19.98 13.99 1.43
N GLY A 123 -21.09 14.02 0.70
CA GLY A 123 -21.54 15.19 -0.05
C GLY A 123 -22.62 14.80 -1.04
N THR A 124 -23.11 15.80 -1.81
CA THR A 124 -24.09 15.55 -2.87
C THR A 124 -23.64 16.26 -4.16
N PRO A 125 -23.04 15.53 -5.09
CA PRO A 125 -22.68 14.10 -5.07
C PRO A 125 -21.48 13.79 -4.15
N ALA A 126 -21.35 12.52 -3.74
CA ALA A 126 -20.15 12.04 -3.07
C ALA A 126 -18.94 12.10 -4.02
N VAL A 127 -17.79 12.51 -3.51
CA VAL A 127 -16.55 12.67 -4.29
C VAL A 127 -15.52 11.63 -3.85
N PRO A 128 -15.04 10.76 -4.75
CA PRO A 128 -13.94 9.85 -4.43
C PRO A 128 -12.64 10.64 -4.22
N THR A 129 -11.90 10.28 -3.18
CA THR A 129 -10.57 10.81 -2.90
C THR A 129 -9.59 9.66 -2.77
N GLY A 130 -8.60 9.62 -3.64
CA GLY A 130 -7.58 8.57 -3.67
C GLY A 130 -6.68 8.64 -2.43
N LEU A 131 -6.34 7.47 -1.91
CA LEU A 131 -5.38 7.29 -0.83
C LEU A 131 -4.14 6.62 -1.43
N GLN A 132 -3.19 7.42 -1.90
CA GLN A 132 -2.07 6.96 -2.71
C GLN A 132 -0.71 7.02 -2.00
N HIS A 133 -0.70 7.48 -0.76
CA HIS A 133 0.50 7.66 0.03
C HIS A 133 0.50 6.78 1.27
N LEU A 134 1.68 6.54 1.82
CA LEU A 134 1.89 5.84 3.08
C LEU A 134 2.63 6.72 4.06
N GLY A 135 2.31 6.58 5.32
CA GLY A 135 3.03 7.17 6.42
C GLY A 135 3.06 6.25 7.63
N LEU A 136 4.10 6.39 8.42
CA LEU A 136 4.33 5.68 9.67
C LEU A 136 4.48 6.71 10.79
N TRP A 137 3.77 6.50 11.89
CA TRP A 137 3.78 7.36 13.08
C TRP A 137 4.26 6.60 14.29
N PHE A 138 4.80 7.30 15.31
CA PHE A 138 4.85 6.69 16.63
C PHE A 138 3.43 6.34 17.07
N ALA A 139 3.22 5.13 17.58
CA ALA A 139 1.92 4.73 18.12
C ALA A 139 1.53 5.52 19.37
N ASP A 140 2.52 6.04 20.11
CA ASP A 140 2.31 6.82 21.33
C ASP A 140 3.23 8.06 21.34
N PRO A 141 2.70 9.29 21.56
CA PRO A 141 3.50 10.50 21.70
C PRO A 141 4.59 10.39 22.77
N THR A 142 4.32 9.69 23.87
CA THR A 142 5.29 9.50 24.97
C THR A 142 6.53 8.73 24.49
N GLN A 143 6.34 7.75 23.59
CA GLN A 143 7.47 7.02 23.01
C GLN A 143 8.33 7.91 22.11
N ALA A 144 7.71 8.86 21.41
CA ALA A 144 8.44 9.87 20.65
C ALA A 144 9.31 10.74 21.56
N GLY A 145 8.73 11.27 22.65
CA GLY A 145 9.45 12.06 23.66
C GLY A 145 10.63 11.31 24.31
N ASN A 146 10.43 10.01 24.62
CA ASN A 146 11.47 9.17 25.25
C ASN A 146 12.73 9.00 24.38
N VAL A 147 12.62 9.17 23.06
CA VAL A 147 13.74 9.07 22.12
C VAL A 147 14.21 10.43 21.60
N GLY A 148 13.75 11.52 22.21
CA GLY A 148 14.16 12.88 21.87
C GLY A 148 13.48 13.45 20.61
N CYS A 149 12.39 12.82 20.15
CA CYS A 149 11.53 13.37 19.11
C CYS A 149 10.46 14.30 19.74
N PRO A 150 9.86 15.21 18.96
CA PRO A 150 8.69 15.94 19.43
C PRO A 150 7.58 14.99 19.89
N ASP A 151 7.01 15.25 21.06
CA ASP A 151 5.92 14.47 21.69
C ASP A 151 4.52 14.98 21.32
N ASN A 152 4.41 15.69 20.22
CA ASN A 152 3.14 16.20 19.72
C ASN A 152 2.23 15.02 19.32
N ALA A 153 1.02 15.03 19.86
CA ALA A 153 0.00 14.08 19.50
C ALA A 153 -0.62 14.41 18.13
N THR A 154 -0.84 13.38 17.31
CA THR A 154 -1.77 13.46 16.18
C THR A 154 -3.17 13.01 16.63
N PRO A 155 -4.25 13.44 15.94
CA PRO A 155 -5.60 13.30 16.50
C PRO A 155 -6.14 11.87 16.52
N PHE A 156 -5.48 10.88 15.92
CA PHE A 156 -6.06 9.54 15.79
C PHE A 156 -5.00 8.45 15.74
N ASP A 157 -5.35 7.28 16.20
CA ASP A 157 -4.59 6.04 16.14
C ASP A 157 -5.51 4.81 16.35
N GLY A 158 -6.72 4.88 15.88
CA GLY A 158 -7.67 3.78 16.11
C GLY A 158 -8.22 3.74 17.53
N ASP A 159 -7.39 3.54 18.55
CA ASP A 159 -7.79 3.44 19.97
C ASP A 159 -7.23 4.57 20.86
N HIS A 160 -6.20 5.29 20.43
CA HIS A 160 -5.63 6.44 21.16
C HIS A 160 -5.01 7.48 20.20
N GLN A 161 -4.23 8.41 20.73
CA GLN A 161 -3.52 9.40 19.91
C GLN A 161 -2.14 8.86 19.50
N ALA A 162 -1.83 8.92 18.22
CA ALA A 162 -0.48 8.68 17.71
C ALA A 162 0.46 9.86 18.02
N GLY A 163 1.76 9.59 18.00
CA GLY A 163 2.78 10.61 18.03
C GLY A 163 3.01 11.24 16.64
N ILE A 164 4.20 11.82 16.43
CA ILE A 164 4.54 12.42 15.14
C ILE A 164 4.78 11.36 14.06
N GLN A 165 4.63 11.76 12.80
CA GLN A 165 5.02 10.97 11.64
C GLN A 165 6.56 10.80 11.58
N VAL A 166 7.02 9.57 11.38
CA VAL A 166 8.45 9.23 11.32
C VAL A 166 8.95 8.95 9.92
N LEU A 167 8.18 8.20 9.13
CA LEU A 167 8.49 7.89 7.74
C LEU A 167 7.27 8.17 6.86
N ASN A 168 7.52 8.49 5.60
CA ASN A 168 6.45 8.71 4.63
C ASN A 168 6.94 8.55 3.19
N THR A 169 6.03 8.77 2.24
CA THR A 169 6.28 8.74 0.80
C THR A 169 6.49 10.14 0.19
N SER A 170 7.04 11.10 0.92
CA SER A 170 7.31 12.47 0.41
C SER A 170 8.38 12.56 -0.69
N ASN A 171 9.02 11.45 -1.02
CA ASN A 171 9.84 11.27 -2.22
C ASN A 171 9.02 11.08 -3.51
N PHE A 172 7.68 11.10 -3.41
CA PHE A 172 6.73 11.11 -4.52
C PHE A 172 5.94 12.42 -4.50
N PRO A 173 5.46 12.90 -5.67
CA PRO A 173 4.58 14.07 -5.73
C PRO A 173 3.27 13.85 -4.95
N ASP A 174 2.75 14.89 -4.31
CA ASP A 174 1.54 14.83 -3.46
C ASP A 174 0.32 14.30 -4.19
N ASP A 175 0.21 14.52 -5.49
CA ASP A 175 -0.90 14.06 -6.35
C ASP A 175 -0.64 12.72 -7.05
N LYS A 176 0.51 12.10 -6.82
CA LYS A 176 0.98 10.87 -7.52
C LYS A 176 1.76 9.95 -6.60
N GLY A 177 1.12 9.53 -5.53
CA GLY A 177 1.68 8.57 -4.59
C GLY A 177 1.98 7.20 -5.23
N PRO A 178 2.80 6.37 -4.56
CA PRO A 178 3.23 5.10 -5.13
C PRO A 178 2.10 4.10 -5.32
N LEU A 179 1.04 4.13 -4.50
CA LEU A 179 -0.12 3.22 -4.63
C LEU A 179 -0.92 3.49 -5.89
N GLY A 180 -1.06 4.74 -6.33
CA GLY A 180 -1.76 5.11 -7.56
C GLY A 180 -1.08 4.62 -8.86
N ARG A 181 0.06 3.92 -8.76
CA ARG A 181 0.78 3.34 -9.90
C ARG A 181 0.50 1.86 -10.11
N ILE A 182 -0.16 1.24 -9.16
CA ILE A 182 -0.57 -0.17 -9.20
C ILE A 182 -1.95 -0.24 -9.84
N LYS A 183 -2.13 -1.17 -10.78
CA LYS A 183 -3.34 -1.33 -11.59
C LYS A 183 -4.06 -2.63 -11.25
#